data_d1d3f1de705d518ec5eeb586b872dfbb
#
_entry.id   d1d3f1de705d518ec5eeb586b872dfbb
#
_cell.length_a   1.000
_cell.length_b   1.000
_cell.length_c   1.000
_cell.angle_alpha   90.00
_cell.angle_beta   90.00
_cell.angle_gamma   90.00
#
_symmetry.space_group_name_H-M   'P 1'
#
loop_
_entity.id
_entity.type
_entity.pdbx_description
1 polymer ?
#
loop_
_entity_poly.entity_id
_entity_poly.type
_entity_poly.pdbx_seq_one_letter_code
_entity_poly.pdbx_strand_id
1 'polypeptide(L)'
;MYILSIISFLLLGGSLFLAAMRFGVPSMVSDVYYQLQNCTGSEVIGDKNKRNYGWVFTAVMVTCAILMMVCMLDSGKGIQFLAFIGCGGLMFVGAAPNYLDADAYPIHKVGALVAAVGCVGWCLSVCWVPTAVIALIY
;
A
#
# COMPACT_ATOMS: atom_id res chain seq x y z
N MET A 1 -18.52 -8.05 -6.28
CA MET A 1 -17.50 -8.48 -5.33
C MET A 1 -16.15 -8.75 -6.01
N TYR A 2 -15.99 -9.85 -6.74
CA TYR A 2 -14.72 -10.20 -7.41
C TYR A 2 -14.15 -9.09 -8.31
N ILE A 3 -15.02 -8.31 -8.96
CA ILE A 3 -14.61 -7.22 -9.85
C ILE A 3 -13.84 -6.13 -9.09
N LEU A 4 -14.31 -5.71 -7.92
CA LEU A 4 -13.62 -4.69 -7.10
C LEU A 4 -12.28 -5.19 -6.58
N SER A 5 -12.18 -6.48 -6.19
CA SER A 5 -10.91 -7.10 -5.79
C SER A 5 -9.92 -7.13 -6.96
N ILE A 6 -10.38 -7.50 -8.15
CA ILE A 6 -9.56 -7.50 -9.36
C ILE A 6 -9.09 -6.08 -9.69
N ILE A 7 -9.98 -5.09 -9.62
CA ILE A 7 -9.62 -3.68 -9.86
C ILE A 7 -8.57 -3.22 -8.85
N SER A 8 -8.74 -3.51 -7.55
CA SER A 8 -7.76 -3.15 -6.51
C SER A 8 -6.41 -3.79 -6.77
N PHE A 9 -6.39 -5.10 -7.12
CA PHE A 9 -5.16 -5.81 -7.43
C PHE A 9 -4.46 -5.26 -8.67
N LEU A 10 -5.20 -4.98 -9.74
CA LEU A 10 -4.65 -4.39 -10.97
C LEU A 10 -4.16 -2.97 -10.75
N LEU A 11 -4.86 -2.17 -9.93
CA LEU A 11 -4.46 -0.80 -9.62
C LEU A 11 -3.15 -0.79 -8.83
N LEU A 12 -3.04 -1.58 -7.77
CA LEU A 12 -1.83 -1.66 -6.94
C LEU A 12 -0.69 -2.35 -7.71
N GLY A 13 -0.92 -3.55 -8.22
CA GLY A 13 0.09 -4.32 -8.96
C GLY A 13 0.55 -3.61 -10.22
N GLY A 14 -0.39 -3.03 -10.98
CA GLY A 14 -0.08 -2.24 -12.18
C GLY A 14 0.75 -1.00 -11.87
N SER A 15 0.42 -0.26 -10.81
CA SER A 15 1.20 0.92 -10.40
C SER A 15 2.61 0.55 -9.94
N LEU A 16 2.77 -0.53 -9.18
CA LEU A 16 4.08 -1.04 -8.76
C LEU A 16 4.90 -1.56 -9.94
N PHE A 17 4.25 -2.27 -10.87
CA PHE A 17 4.90 -2.76 -12.09
C PHE A 17 5.41 -1.60 -12.95
N LEU A 18 4.59 -0.58 -13.19
CA LEU A 18 4.99 0.62 -13.94
C LEU A 18 6.13 1.38 -13.25
N ALA A 19 6.08 1.50 -11.91
CA ALA A 19 7.17 2.10 -11.15
C ALA A 19 8.47 1.29 -11.30
N ALA A 20 8.41 -0.04 -11.16
CA ALA A 20 9.56 -0.93 -11.30
C ALA A 20 10.15 -0.87 -12.72
N MET A 21 9.32 -0.83 -13.75
CA MET A 21 9.78 -0.67 -15.14
C MET A 21 10.50 0.65 -15.39
N ARG A 22 10.06 1.73 -14.75
CA ARG A 22 10.59 3.07 -14.98
C ARG A 22 11.79 3.41 -14.09
N PHE A 23 11.81 2.96 -12.84
CA PHE A 23 12.78 3.37 -11.82
C PHE A 23 13.62 2.22 -11.27
N GLY A 24 13.37 0.98 -11.71
CA GLY A 24 13.91 -0.22 -11.12
C GLY A 24 13.08 -0.75 -9.96
N VAL A 25 13.39 -1.97 -9.55
CA VAL A 25 12.65 -2.65 -8.48
C VAL A 25 12.93 -1.94 -7.14
N PRO A 26 11.90 -1.38 -6.49
CA PRO A 26 12.07 -0.74 -5.19
C PRO A 26 12.39 -1.78 -4.10
N SER A 27 13.21 -1.42 -3.12
CA SER A 27 13.49 -2.29 -1.96
C SER A 27 12.28 -2.40 -1.04
N MET A 28 11.47 -1.35 -0.97
CA MET A 28 10.19 -1.32 -0.24
C MET A 28 9.11 -0.68 -1.11
N VAL A 29 7.86 -1.08 -0.90
CA VAL A 29 6.71 -0.48 -1.63
C VAL A 29 6.65 1.03 -1.42
N SER A 30 6.99 1.51 -0.23
CA SER A 30 7.01 2.94 0.10
C SER A 30 8.10 3.74 -0.61
N ASP A 31 9.15 3.08 -1.15
CA ASP A 31 10.19 3.75 -1.94
C ASP A 31 9.64 4.33 -3.24
N VAL A 32 8.54 3.76 -3.75
CA VAL A 32 7.84 4.28 -4.94
C VAL A 32 7.40 5.74 -4.74
N TYR A 33 7.05 6.13 -3.50
CA TYR A 33 6.73 7.52 -3.18
C TYR A 33 7.91 8.45 -3.50
N TYR A 34 9.12 8.11 -3.05
CA TYR A 34 10.33 8.90 -3.31
C TYR A 34 10.75 8.86 -4.77
N GLN A 35 10.60 7.72 -5.42
CA GLN A 35 10.83 7.59 -6.86
C GLN A 35 9.93 8.52 -7.66
N LEU A 36 8.64 8.59 -7.32
CA LEU A 36 7.67 9.48 -7.95
C LEU A 36 7.91 10.96 -7.60
N GLN A 37 8.37 11.26 -6.39
CA GLN A 37 8.74 12.60 -5.96
C GLN A 37 9.95 13.12 -6.73
N ASN A 38 10.93 12.24 -7.03
CA ASN A 38 12.19 12.57 -7.70
C ASN A 38 12.13 12.38 -9.23
N CYS A 39 10.98 12.05 -9.78
CA CYS A 39 10.75 11.74 -11.20
C CYS A 39 11.17 12.85 -12.18
N THR A 40 11.36 14.07 -11.72
CA THR A 40 11.82 15.16 -12.55
C THR A 40 13.34 15.21 -12.51
N GLY A 41 13.98 14.27 -13.25
CA GLY A 41 15.42 14.18 -13.43
C GLY A 41 15.99 15.38 -14.17
N SER A 42 16.08 16.50 -13.49
CA SER A 42 16.95 17.61 -13.85
C SER A 42 17.51 18.18 -12.57
N GLU A 43 18.80 17.92 -12.34
CA GLU A 43 19.61 18.54 -11.28
C GLU A 43 19.80 20.06 -11.50
N VAL A 44 18.82 20.74 -12.03
CA VAL A 44 18.85 22.20 -12.10
C VAL A 44 18.34 22.73 -10.78
N ILE A 45 19.28 23.01 -9.90
CA ILE A 45 19.08 23.72 -8.63
C ILE A 45 18.33 25.03 -8.95
N GLY A 46 17.05 25.10 -8.54
CA GLY A 46 16.27 26.33 -8.62
C GLY A 46 14.99 26.28 -9.46
N ASP A 47 14.64 25.16 -10.09
CA ASP A 47 13.41 25.09 -10.87
C ASP A 47 12.18 24.94 -9.94
N LYS A 48 11.44 26.05 -9.77
CA LYS A 48 10.16 26.12 -9.02
C LYS A 48 9.04 25.30 -9.68
N ASN A 49 9.30 24.64 -10.81
CA ASN A 49 8.32 23.88 -11.59
C ASN A 49 8.45 22.36 -11.41
N LYS A 50 9.16 21.91 -10.38
CA LYS A 50 9.31 20.48 -10.07
C LYS A 50 7.95 19.90 -9.71
N ARG A 51 7.35 19.16 -10.65
CA ARG A 51 6.08 18.45 -10.42
C ARG A 51 6.31 17.29 -9.45
N ASN A 52 5.79 17.39 -8.25
CA ASN A 52 5.82 16.33 -7.26
C ASN A 52 4.66 15.35 -7.54
N TYR A 53 4.98 14.14 -7.98
CA TYR A 53 4.00 13.07 -8.22
C TYR A 53 3.83 12.12 -7.02
N GLY A 54 4.44 12.40 -5.87
CA GLY A 54 4.30 11.58 -4.66
C GLY A 54 2.84 11.38 -4.23
N TRP A 55 1.98 12.36 -4.47
CA TRP A 55 0.54 12.27 -4.18
C TRP A 55 -0.16 11.10 -4.93
N VAL A 56 0.39 10.67 -6.10
CA VAL A 56 -0.15 9.54 -6.86
C VAL A 56 -0.03 8.26 -6.04
N PHE A 57 1.10 8.05 -5.37
CA PHE A 57 1.28 6.91 -4.47
C PHE A 57 0.23 6.90 -3.37
N THR A 58 0.02 8.04 -2.69
CA THR A 58 -1.01 8.20 -1.66
C THR A 58 -2.40 7.88 -2.21
N ALA A 59 -2.76 8.44 -3.36
CA ALA A 59 -4.06 8.21 -3.99
C ALA A 59 -4.27 6.73 -4.33
N VAL A 60 -3.28 6.06 -4.91
CA VAL A 60 -3.35 4.63 -5.24
C VAL A 60 -3.51 3.80 -3.97
N MET A 61 -2.68 4.03 -2.94
CA MET A 61 -2.73 3.26 -1.69
C MET A 61 -4.07 3.40 -0.97
N VAL A 62 -4.57 4.62 -0.82
CA VAL A 62 -5.86 4.88 -0.17
C VAL A 62 -7.02 4.28 -0.96
N THR A 63 -7.02 4.45 -2.29
CA THR A 63 -8.06 3.88 -3.14
C THR A 63 -8.07 2.35 -3.06
N CYS A 64 -6.90 1.71 -3.14
CA CYS A 64 -6.78 0.26 -2.99
C CYS A 64 -7.27 -0.21 -1.61
N ALA A 65 -6.89 0.49 -0.54
CA ALA A 65 -7.33 0.15 0.81
C ALA A 65 -8.86 0.24 0.96
N ILE A 66 -9.50 1.27 0.40
CA ILE A 66 -10.95 1.41 0.41
C ILE A 66 -11.62 0.27 -0.38
N LEU A 67 -11.16 -0.01 -1.60
CA LEU A 67 -11.71 -1.07 -2.43
C LEU A 67 -11.58 -2.45 -1.76
N MET A 68 -10.41 -2.74 -1.19
CA MET A 68 -10.18 -3.98 -0.44
C MET A 68 -11.08 -4.05 0.79
N MET A 69 -11.20 -2.98 1.56
CA MET A 69 -12.05 -2.93 2.74
C MET A 69 -13.51 -3.27 2.39
N VAL A 70 -14.06 -2.64 1.35
CA VAL A 70 -15.42 -2.92 0.87
C VAL A 70 -15.57 -4.40 0.50
N CYS A 71 -14.61 -4.97 -0.25
CA CYS A 71 -14.65 -6.37 -0.67
C CYS A 71 -14.57 -7.33 0.52
N MET A 72 -13.69 -7.07 1.49
CA MET A 72 -13.49 -7.93 2.65
C MET A 72 -14.72 -7.91 3.56
N LEU A 73 -15.26 -6.72 3.86
CA LEU A 73 -16.44 -6.57 4.71
C LEU A 73 -17.70 -7.14 4.07
N ASP A 74 -17.92 -6.93 2.77
CA ASP A 74 -19.09 -7.43 2.07
C ASP A 74 -19.02 -8.96 1.82
N SER A 75 -17.81 -9.56 1.89
CA SER A 75 -17.67 -11.02 1.82
C SER A 75 -18.39 -11.76 2.94
N GLY A 76 -18.63 -11.11 4.07
CA GLY A 76 -19.21 -11.68 5.27
C GLY A 76 -18.37 -12.79 5.90
N LYS A 77 -17.14 -13.03 5.41
CA LYS A 77 -16.25 -14.11 5.85
C LYS A 77 -15.17 -13.62 6.80
N GLY A 78 -14.71 -14.51 7.66
CA GLY A 78 -13.64 -14.25 8.60
C GLY A 78 -13.99 -13.21 9.66
N ILE A 79 -12.97 -12.72 10.34
CA ILE A 79 -13.13 -11.71 11.40
C ILE A 79 -13.10 -10.33 10.75
N GLN A 80 -14.27 -9.76 10.46
CA GLN A 80 -14.41 -8.48 9.75
C GLN A 80 -13.71 -7.31 10.43
N PHE A 81 -13.61 -7.33 11.76
CA PHE A 81 -12.87 -6.33 12.52
C PHE A 81 -11.38 -6.27 12.11
N LEU A 82 -10.75 -7.42 11.83
CA LEU A 82 -9.37 -7.47 11.34
C LEU A 82 -9.24 -6.89 9.94
N ALA A 83 -10.22 -7.12 9.07
CA ALA A 83 -10.26 -6.50 7.75
C ALA A 83 -10.32 -4.96 7.84
N PHE A 84 -11.20 -4.45 8.71
CA PHE A 84 -11.35 -3.02 8.92
C PHE A 84 -10.05 -2.39 9.44
N ILE A 85 -9.45 -2.97 10.48
CA ILE A 85 -8.19 -2.46 11.06
C ILE A 85 -7.04 -2.59 10.07
N GLY A 86 -6.93 -3.72 9.35
CA GLY A 86 -5.88 -3.93 8.36
C GLY A 86 -5.92 -2.91 7.22
N CYS A 87 -7.10 -2.69 6.65
CA CYS A 87 -7.28 -1.68 5.59
C CYS A 87 -7.10 -0.26 6.12
N GLY A 88 -7.53 0.03 7.37
CA GLY A 88 -7.23 1.29 8.05
C GLY A 88 -5.73 1.53 8.18
N GLY A 89 -4.96 0.51 8.58
CA GLY A 89 -3.50 0.57 8.62
C GLY A 89 -2.88 0.90 7.25
N LEU A 90 -3.38 0.31 6.16
CA LEU A 90 -2.94 0.64 4.79
C LEU A 90 -3.23 2.10 4.42
N MET A 91 -4.36 2.65 4.87
CA MET A 91 -4.67 4.07 4.65
C MET A 91 -3.66 4.97 5.37
N PHE A 92 -3.25 4.63 6.60
CA PHE A 92 -2.21 5.36 7.33
C PHE A 92 -0.85 5.31 6.62
N VAL A 93 -0.47 4.15 6.09
CA VAL A 93 0.75 4.01 5.26
C VAL A 93 0.67 4.93 4.03
N GLY A 94 -0.47 4.97 3.36
CA GLY A 94 -0.70 5.86 2.22
C GLY A 94 -0.73 7.35 2.60
N ALA A 95 -1.26 7.70 3.78
CA ALA A 95 -1.35 9.08 4.26
C ALA A 95 -0.01 9.63 4.75
N ALA A 96 0.89 8.76 5.27
CA ALA A 96 2.23 9.12 5.73
C ALA A 96 3.31 8.37 4.92
N PRO A 97 3.42 8.62 3.59
CA PRO A 97 4.32 7.87 2.72
C PRO A 97 5.80 8.23 2.91
N ASN A 98 6.10 9.39 3.49
CA ASN A 98 7.45 9.93 3.71
C ASN A 98 8.09 9.35 4.97
N TYR A 99 8.30 8.05 4.99
CA TYR A 99 8.85 7.33 6.15
C TYR A 99 10.31 7.72 6.53
N LEU A 100 11.03 8.46 5.68
CA LEU A 100 12.36 9.01 6.01
C LEU A 100 12.27 10.28 6.87
N ASP A 101 11.09 10.88 6.97
CA ASP A 101 10.84 12.03 7.82
C ASP A 101 10.61 11.56 9.27
N ALA A 102 11.31 12.17 10.22
CA ALA A 102 11.25 11.80 11.63
C ALA A 102 9.84 11.85 12.22
N ASP A 103 9.02 12.82 11.77
CA ASP A 103 7.64 12.99 12.24
C ASP A 103 6.67 11.99 11.62
N ALA A 104 6.88 11.61 10.36
CA ALA A 104 6.03 10.67 9.63
C ALA A 104 6.39 9.20 9.89
N TYR A 105 7.65 8.92 10.24
CA TYR A 105 8.15 7.56 10.46
C TYR A 105 7.34 6.73 11.46
N PRO A 106 7.02 7.22 12.69
CA PRO A 106 6.26 6.42 13.65
C PRO A 106 4.85 6.12 13.15
N ILE A 107 4.20 7.05 12.47
CA ILE A 107 2.84 6.86 11.89
C ILE A 107 2.89 5.81 10.80
N HIS A 108 3.86 5.91 9.90
CA HIS A 108 4.07 4.95 8.82
C HIS A 108 4.33 3.54 9.35
N LYS A 109 5.25 3.41 10.31
CA LYS A 109 5.63 2.13 10.93
C LYS A 109 4.45 1.47 11.65
N VAL A 110 3.73 2.23 12.46
CA VAL A 110 2.54 1.72 13.17
C VAL A 110 1.45 1.33 12.18
N GLY A 111 1.20 2.17 11.16
CA GLY A 111 0.24 1.86 10.09
C GLY A 111 0.59 0.57 9.36
N ALA A 112 1.87 0.37 8.99
CA ALA A 112 2.34 -0.83 8.32
C ALA A 112 2.19 -2.09 9.19
N LEU A 113 2.54 -1.99 10.49
CA LEU A 113 2.37 -3.10 11.43
C LEU A 113 0.89 -3.47 11.60
N VAL A 114 0.03 -2.49 11.79
CA VAL A 114 -1.42 -2.69 11.94
C VAL A 114 -2.01 -3.28 10.65
N ALA A 115 -1.58 -2.80 9.49
CA ALA A 115 -1.98 -3.34 8.18
C ALA A 115 -1.58 -4.82 8.05
N ALA A 116 -0.32 -5.14 8.35
CA ALA A 116 0.19 -6.50 8.25
C ALA A 116 -0.58 -7.45 9.18
N VAL A 117 -0.69 -7.11 10.46
CA VAL A 117 -1.39 -7.94 11.46
C VAL A 117 -2.87 -8.08 11.12
N GLY A 118 -3.55 -7.00 10.76
CA GLY A 118 -4.97 -7.02 10.43
C GLY A 118 -5.27 -7.81 9.16
N CYS A 119 -4.55 -7.55 8.07
CA CYS A 119 -4.78 -8.24 6.79
C CYS A 119 -4.39 -9.73 6.86
N VAL A 120 -3.22 -10.05 7.43
CA VAL A 120 -2.80 -11.45 7.60
C VAL A 120 -3.74 -12.19 8.54
N GLY A 121 -4.14 -11.57 9.65
CA GLY A 121 -5.09 -12.15 10.59
C GLY A 121 -6.46 -12.42 9.93
N TRP A 122 -6.96 -11.50 9.10
CA TRP A 122 -8.17 -11.74 8.33
C TRP A 122 -8.00 -12.88 7.32
N CYS A 123 -6.91 -12.89 6.56
CA CYS A 123 -6.61 -13.98 5.62
C CYS A 123 -6.54 -15.34 6.34
N LEU A 124 -5.91 -15.42 7.51
CA LEU A 124 -5.87 -16.64 8.33
C LEU A 124 -7.26 -17.06 8.78
N SER A 125 -8.15 -16.13 9.10
CA SER A 125 -9.52 -16.46 9.51
C SER A 125 -10.40 -16.96 8.36
N VAL A 126 -10.08 -16.62 7.10
CA VAL A 126 -10.84 -17.04 5.91
C VAL A 126 -10.21 -18.27 5.23
N CYS A 127 -8.90 -18.27 5.08
CA CYS A 127 -8.13 -19.26 4.31
C CYS A 127 -6.83 -19.60 5.06
N TRP A 128 -6.92 -20.26 6.20
CA TRP A 128 -5.76 -20.49 7.07
C TRP A 128 -4.65 -21.34 6.42
N VAL A 129 -5.00 -22.37 5.63
CA VAL A 129 -4.00 -23.26 5.02
C VAL A 129 -3.08 -22.52 4.02
N PRO A 130 -3.60 -21.88 2.95
CA PRO A 130 -2.72 -21.18 2.00
C PRO A 130 -1.98 -20.00 2.65
N THR A 131 -2.60 -19.31 3.60
CA THR A 131 -1.96 -18.17 4.29
C THR A 131 -0.80 -18.66 5.18
N ALA A 132 -0.96 -19.75 5.90
CA ALA A 132 0.10 -20.34 6.71
C ALA A 132 1.27 -20.84 5.84
N VAL A 133 0.99 -21.46 4.69
CA VAL A 133 2.03 -21.90 3.75
C VAL A 133 2.83 -20.72 3.21
N ILE A 134 2.17 -19.64 2.81
CA ILE A 134 2.86 -18.43 2.33
C ILE A 134 3.72 -17.81 3.44
N ALA A 135 3.19 -17.71 4.68
CA ALA A 135 3.92 -17.15 5.81
C ALA A 135 5.13 -18.00 6.26
N LEU A 136 5.17 -19.30 5.92
CA LEU A 136 6.31 -20.19 6.20
C LEU A 136 7.40 -20.09 5.13
N ILE A 137 7.09 -19.61 3.93
CA ILE A 137 8.03 -19.48 2.81
C ILE A 137 8.75 -18.12 2.85
N TYR A 138 8.16 -17.12 3.48
CA TYR A 138 8.69 -15.75 3.62
C TYR A 138 9.21 -15.47 5.03
#